data_4c412afa28e4a1aed9f416f7d81cbc1b
#
_entry.id   4c412afa28e4a1aed9f416f7d81cbc1b
#
_cell.length_a   1.000
_cell.length_b   1.000
_cell.length_c   1.000
_cell.angle_alpha   90.00
_cell.angle_beta   90.00
_cell.angle_gamma   90.00
#
_symmetry.space_group_name_H-M   'P 1'
#
loop_
_entity.id
_entity.type
_entity.pdbx_description
1 polymer ?
#
loop_
_entity_poly.entity_id
_entity_poly.type
_entity_poly.pdbx_seq_one_letter_code
_entity_poly.pdbx_strand_id
1 'polypeptide(L)'
;MIKLLLYADDLVLISKLAHGLQMHLYALEHFSKAMGMQVNTSKTKIMIFSNKRKQRQHMFFFESNILEEVNEYKYLGIDLNNKLNWEDCQKKRNLGGWKALYELKNKCREVELWDWNTIKVLFILLVCPVILYGCELWASSISVSKWKQIEKIQKRLIMSKFKIKIWFPMRSC
;
A
#
# COMPACT_ATOMS: atom_id res chain seq x y z
N MET A 1 17.02 -4.14 18.06
CA MET A 1 15.85 -3.53 17.38
C MET A 1 16.36 -2.80 16.14
N ILE A 2 15.77 -3.07 14.97
CA ILE A 2 16.11 -2.39 13.72
C ILE A 2 15.73 -0.91 13.87
N LYS A 3 16.64 0.00 13.59
CA LYS A 3 16.43 1.46 13.71
C LYS A 3 16.46 2.17 12.37
N LEU A 4 16.95 1.50 11.34
CA LEU A 4 17.16 2.03 10.00
C LEU A 4 16.74 1.00 8.96
N LEU A 5 15.92 1.42 8.00
CA LEU A 5 15.60 0.66 6.80
C LEU A 5 16.06 1.45 5.59
N LEU A 6 16.66 0.76 4.63
CA LEU A 6 17.16 1.33 3.38
C LEU A 6 16.59 0.55 2.21
N TYR A 7 16.07 1.25 1.22
CA TYR A 7 15.63 0.68 -0.04
C TYR A 7 15.94 1.66 -1.17
N ALA A 8 16.95 1.36 -1.96
CA ALA A 8 17.51 2.27 -2.96
C ALA A 8 17.86 3.63 -2.33
N ASP A 9 17.21 4.70 -2.73
CA ASP A 9 17.32 6.06 -2.23
C ASP A 9 16.35 6.38 -1.06
N ASP A 10 15.39 5.50 -0.79
CA ASP A 10 14.45 5.66 0.33
C ASP A 10 15.07 5.19 1.64
N LEU A 11 15.01 6.05 2.66
CA LEU A 11 15.52 5.80 4.00
C LEU A 11 14.42 6.00 5.05
N VAL A 12 14.28 5.03 5.97
CA VAL A 12 13.35 5.13 7.10
C VAL A 12 14.11 5.03 8.41
N LEU A 13 13.96 6.04 9.27
CA LEU A 13 14.45 6.05 10.64
C LEU A 13 13.33 5.67 11.59
N ILE A 14 13.62 4.75 12.52
CA ILE A 14 12.63 4.26 13.48
C ILE A 14 13.14 4.52 14.90
N SER A 15 12.29 5.11 15.74
CA SER A 15 12.58 5.30 17.16
C SER A 15 11.33 5.13 18.01
N LYS A 16 11.51 4.66 19.24
CA LYS A 16 10.42 4.57 20.24
C LYS A 16 10.15 5.90 20.95
N LEU A 17 11.10 6.81 20.96
CA LEU A 17 11.06 8.08 21.67
C LEU A 17 11.33 9.23 20.71
N ALA A 18 10.64 10.36 20.90
CA ALA A 18 10.83 11.56 20.10
C ALA A 18 12.30 12.06 20.14
N HIS A 19 12.90 12.13 21.32
CA HIS A 19 14.31 12.50 21.45
C HIS A 19 15.24 11.55 20.67
N GLY A 20 14.98 10.23 20.74
CA GLY A 20 15.76 9.25 19.99
C GLY A 20 15.65 9.43 18.46
N LEU A 21 14.47 9.82 17.96
CA LEU A 21 14.30 10.13 16.54
C LEU A 21 15.09 11.38 16.16
N GLN A 22 15.06 12.43 16.99
CA GLN A 22 15.84 13.65 16.72
C GLN A 22 17.36 13.34 16.69
N MET A 23 17.84 12.47 17.57
CA MET A 23 19.25 12.04 17.55
C MET A 23 19.61 11.28 16.26
N HIS A 24 18.69 10.45 15.74
CA HIS A 24 18.90 9.79 14.44
C HIS A 24 18.92 10.81 13.28
N LEU A 25 18.10 11.85 13.34
CA LEU A 25 18.10 12.92 12.33
C LEU A 25 19.43 13.69 12.34
N TYR A 26 19.99 14.02 13.50
CA TYR A 26 21.32 14.64 13.60
C TYR A 26 22.42 13.72 13.07
N ALA A 27 22.37 12.43 13.35
CA ALA A 27 23.33 11.48 12.81
C ALA A 27 23.22 11.39 11.27
N LEU A 28 22.00 11.40 10.72
CA LEU A 28 21.77 11.43 9.28
C LEU A 28 22.29 12.73 8.65
N GLU A 29 22.08 13.87 9.29
CA GLU A 29 22.60 15.16 8.84
C GLU A 29 24.13 15.16 8.76
N HIS A 30 24.78 14.65 9.80
CA HIS A 30 26.25 14.53 9.81
C HIS A 30 26.75 13.59 8.70
N PHE A 31 26.08 12.44 8.54
CA PHE A 31 26.43 11.45 7.52
C PHE A 31 26.22 12.01 6.10
N SER A 32 25.10 12.64 5.82
CA SER A 32 24.80 13.20 4.49
C SER A 32 25.82 14.27 4.10
N LYS A 33 26.18 15.16 5.03
CA LYS A 33 27.23 16.18 4.81
C LYS A 33 28.59 15.54 4.53
N ALA A 34 28.97 14.53 5.31
CA ALA A 34 30.26 13.84 5.12
C ALA A 34 30.36 13.10 3.77
N MET A 35 29.22 12.60 3.26
CA MET A 35 29.15 11.87 1.97
C MET A 35 28.80 12.79 0.77
N GLY A 36 28.60 14.08 0.98
CA GLY A 36 28.19 15.01 -0.08
C GLY A 36 26.78 14.73 -0.62
N MET A 37 25.93 14.07 0.16
CA MET A 37 24.55 13.76 -0.21
C MET A 37 23.60 14.82 0.30
N GLN A 38 22.49 15.03 -0.44
CA GLN A 38 21.43 15.93 -0.04
C GLN A 38 20.16 15.15 0.32
N VAL A 39 19.60 15.45 1.48
CA VAL A 39 18.30 14.92 1.90
C VAL A 39 17.18 15.86 1.44
N ASN A 40 16.19 15.31 0.72
CA ASN A 40 15.05 16.09 0.28
C ASN A 40 14.05 16.30 1.42
N THR A 41 14.17 17.43 2.14
CA THR A 41 13.32 17.77 3.30
C THR A 41 11.85 17.96 2.95
N SER A 42 11.52 18.37 1.72
CA SER A 42 10.13 18.53 1.29
C SER A 42 9.39 17.18 1.16
N LYS A 43 10.11 16.11 0.81
CA LYS A 43 9.60 14.74 0.73
C LYS A 43 9.73 13.98 2.04
N THR A 44 10.65 14.40 2.91
CA THR A 44 10.85 13.76 4.22
C THR A 44 9.70 14.11 5.15
N LYS A 45 9.07 13.10 5.73
CA LYS A 45 7.91 13.26 6.61
C LYS A 45 8.13 12.49 7.91
N ILE A 46 7.48 12.95 8.96
CA ILE A 46 7.43 12.28 10.25
C ILE A 46 6.06 11.65 10.42
N MET A 47 6.02 10.40 10.86
CA MET A 47 4.78 9.74 11.22
C MET A 47 4.91 9.16 12.63
N ILE A 48 3.96 9.52 13.49
CA ILE A 48 3.92 9.05 14.87
C ILE A 48 2.82 8.00 15.00
N PHE A 49 3.22 6.75 15.26
CA PHE A 49 2.28 5.67 15.51
C PHE A 49 1.87 5.66 16.98
N SER A 50 0.59 5.89 17.27
CA SER A 50 0.07 5.90 18.63
C SER A 50 -1.40 5.54 18.69
N ASN A 51 -1.77 4.73 19.68
CA ASN A 51 -3.17 4.41 19.99
C ASN A 51 -3.83 5.47 20.91
N LYS A 52 -3.09 6.49 21.37
CA LYS A 52 -3.61 7.53 22.26
C LYS A 52 -4.43 8.55 21.46
N ARG A 53 -5.57 9.00 22.02
CA ARG A 53 -6.46 10.02 21.42
C ARG A 53 -5.80 11.41 21.27
N LYS A 54 -4.92 11.79 22.19
CA LYS A 54 -4.15 13.04 22.13
C LYS A 54 -2.68 12.70 22.04
N GLN A 55 -2.05 13.05 20.94
CA GLN A 55 -0.61 13.02 20.78
C GLN A 55 -0.05 14.38 21.24
N ARG A 56 1.11 14.35 21.89
CA ARG A 56 1.89 15.57 22.09
C ARG A 56 2.45 15.97 20.74
N GLN A 57 2.30 17.21 20.35
CA GLN A 57 2.97 17.73 19.16
C GLN A 57 4.47 17.77 19.46
N HIS A 58 5.24 17.10 18.63
CA HIS A 58 6.70 17.14 18.66
C HIS A 58 7.17 17.82 17.39
N MET A 59 8.04 18.80 17.52
CA MET A 59 8.73 19.38 16.37
C MET A 59 10.04 18.65 16.15
N PHE A 60 10.25 18.20 14.91
CA PHE A 60 11.48 17.54 14.49
C PHE A 60 12.20 18.39 13.46
N PHE A 61 13.50 18.46 13.59
CA PHE A 61 14.35 19.30 12.78
C PHE A 61 15.35 18.45 12.00
N PHE A 62 15.56 18.81 10.74
CA PHE A 62 16.67 18.35 9.92
C PHE A 62 17.34 19.57 9.32
N GLU A 63 18.62 19.78 9.66
CA GLU A 63 19.30 21.06 9.47
C GLU A 63 18.47 22.20 10.12
N SER A 64 18.15 23.25 9.34
CA SER A 64 17.32 24.35 9.81
C SER A 64 15.83 24.20 9.48
N ASN A 65 15.42 23.08 8.90
CA ASN A 65 14.05 22.86 8.44
C ASN A 65 13.25 22.05 9.45
N ILE A 66 12.02 22.48 9.71
CA ILE A 66 11.04 21.68 10.47
C ILE A 66 10.46 20.63 9.54
N LEU A 67 10.52 19.38 9.95
CA LEU A 67 9.92 18.27 9.20
C LEU A 67 8.41 18.19 9.50
N GLU A 68 7.64 18.00 8.44
CA GLU A 68 6.19 17.90 8.53
C GLU A 68 5.77 16.57 9.15
N GLU A 69 4.90 16.63 10.18
CA GLU A 69 4.23 15.46 10.74
C GLU A 69 2.98 15.15 9.90
N VAL A 70 2.86 13.88 9.45
CA VAL A 70 1.75 13.42 8.64
C VAL A 70 1.05 12.22 9.29
N ASN A 71 -0.26 12.12 9.08
CA ASN A 71 -1.06 10.98 9.54
C ASN A 71 -1.08 9.82 8.54
N GLU A 72 -0.77 10.12 7.28
CA GLU A 72 -0.76 9.15 6.18
C GLU A 72 0.48 9.38 5.32
N TYR A 73 1.11 8.29 4.90
CA TYR A 73 2.27 8.33 4.02
C TYR A 73 2.32 7.11 3.12
N LYS A 74 2.66 7.32 1.86
CA LYS A 74 2.84 6.22 0.90
C LYS A 74 4.31 5.81 0.87
N TYR A 75 4.64 4.64 1.42
CA TYR A 75 5.99 4.07 1.42
C TYR A 75 6.04 2.80 0.58
N LEU A 76 6.94 2.73 -0.38
CA LEU A 76 7.10 1.60 -1.31
C LEU A 76 5.77 1.12 -1.91
N GLY A 77 4.90 2.05 -2.30
CA GLY A 77 3.60 1.73 -2.88
C GLY A 77 2.54 1.29 -1.88
N ILE A 78 2.83 1.22 -0.59
CA ILE A 78 1.88 0.92 0.49
C ILE A 78 1.45 2.21 1.18
N ASP A 79 0.15 2.41 1.32
CA ASP A 79 -0.40 3.52 2.08
C ASP A 79 -0.41 3.14 3.57
N LEU A 80 0.44 3.81 4.33
CA LEU A 80 0.52 3.69 5.79
C LEU A 80 -0.29 4.79 6.45
N ASN A 81 -0.95 4.49 7.55
CA ASN A 81 -1.51 5.51 8.42
C ASN A 81 -1.02 5.32 9.86
N ASN A 82 -1.11 6.39 10.66
CA ASN A 82 -0.59 6.43 12.02
C ASN A 82 -1.26 5.46 13.00
N LYS A 83 -2.38 4.84 12.61
CA LYS A 83 -3.09 3.81 13.38
C LYS A 83 -2.87 2.40 12.87
N LEU A 84 -2.10 2.24 11.79
CA LEU A 84 -1.90 0.96 11.07
C LEU A 84 -3.24 0.32 10.66
N ASN A 85 -4.21 1.15 10.27
CA ASN A 85 -5.47 0.66 9.70
C ASN A 85 -5.27 0.41 8.19
N TRP A 86 -5.51 -0.83 7.78
CA TRP A 86 -5.29 -1.26 6.40
C TRP A 86 -6.52 -1.17 5.50
N GLU A 87 -7.63 -0.59 6.00
CA GLU A 87 -8.89 -0.56 5.23
C GLU A 87 -8.78 0.19 3.91
N ASP A 88 -8.11 1.34 3.92
CA ASP A 88 -7.97 2.16 2.71
C ASP A 88 -6.95 1.57 1.74
N CYS A 89 -5.89 0.97 2.25
CA CYS A 89 -4.96 0.19 1.42
C CYS A 89 -5.71 -0.93 0.70
N GLN A 90 -6.49 -1.72 1.41
CA GLN A 90 -7.28 -2.82 0.85
C GLN A 90 -8.33 -2.35 -0.17
N LYS A 91 -9.04 -1.23 0.09
CA LYS A 91 -9.98 -0.63 -0.88
C LYS A 91 -9.27 -0.25 -2.18
N LYS A 92 -8.10 0.40 -2.10
CA LYS A 92 -7.29 0.77 -3.26
C LYS A 92 -6.81 -0.46 -4.05
N ARG A 93 -6.38 -1.53 -3.35
CA ARG A 93 -5.99 -2.80 -3.99
C ARG A 93 -7.15 -3.46 -4.70
N ASN A 94 -8.31 -3.52 -4.07
CA ASN A 94 -9.52 -4.06 -4.67
C ASN A 94 -9.91 -3.27 -5.94
N LEU A 95 -9.92 -1.93 -5.87
CA LEU A 95 -10.20 -1.09 -7.03
C LEU A 95 -9.18 -1.27 -8.15
N GLY A 96 -7.88 -1.33 -7.81
CA GLY A 96 -6.81 -1.62 -8.76
C GLY A 96 -7.00 -2.98 -9.44
N GLY A 97 -7.37 -4.00 -8.68
CA GLY A 97 -7.66 -5.34 -9.20
C GLY A 97 -8.83 -5.36 -10.18
N TRP A 98 -9.90 -4.61 -9.91
CA TRP A 98 -11.01 -4.44 -10.86
C TRP A 98 -10.56 -3.77 -12.14
N LYS A 99 -9.76 -2.69 -12.07
CA LYS A 99 -9.20 -2.02 -13.27
C LYS A 99 -8.36 -3.00 -14.08
N ALA A 100 -7.41 -3.67 -13.44
CA ALA A 100 -6.54 -4.65 -14.10
C ALA A 100 -7.34 -5.78 -14.77
N LEU A 101 -8.41 -6.28 -14.12
CA LEU A 101 -9.29 -7.28 -14.72
C LEU A 101 -10.00 -6.74 -15.98
N TYR A 102 -10.52 -5.51 -15.94
CA TYR A 102 -11.20 -4.93 -17.10
C TYR A 102 -10.23 -4.67 -18.25
N GLU A 103 -9.03 -4.18 -17.97
CA GLU A 103 -7.96 -3.99 -18.95
C GLU A 103 -7.56 -5.33 -19.60
N LEU A 104 -7.32 -6.37 -18.80
CA LEU A 104 -7.06 -7.72 -19.30
C LEU A 104 -8.17 -8.21 -20.23
N LYS A 105 -9.43 -8.05 -19.82
CA LYS A 105 -10.58 -8.47 -20.64
C LYS A 105 -10.69 -7.70 -21.96
N ASN A 106 -10.39 -6.41 -21.94
CA ASN A 106 -10.40 -5.59 -23.15
C ASN A 106 -9.27 -6.02 -24.10
N LYS A 107 -8.07 -6.22 -23.58
CA LYS A 107 -6.93 -6.69 -24.39
C LYS A 107 -7.18 -8.09 -24.98
N CYS A 108 -7.75 -9.01 -24.19
CA CYS A 108 -8.10 -10.32 -24.72
C CYS A 108 -9.15 -10.24 -25.87
N ARG A 109 -10.07 -9.27 -25.84
CA ARG A 109 -11.02 -9.04 -26.93
C ARG A 109 -10.35 -8.45 -28.17
N GLU A 110 -9.47 -7.45 -27.98
CA GLU A 110 -8.76 -6.79 -29.06
C GLU A 110 -7.90 -7.78 -29.90
N VAL A 111 -7.31 -8.76 -29.23
CA VAL A 111 -6.47 -9.79 -29.87
C VAL A 111 -7.20 -11.11 -30.08
N GLU A 112 -8.52 -11.13 -29.91
CA GLU A 112 -9.37 -12.32 -30.06
C GLU A 112 -8.91 -13.55 -29.28
N LEU A 113 -8.30 -13.34 -28.10
CA LEU A 113 -7.80 -14.39 -27.25
C LEU A 113 -8.94 -15.01 -26.43
N TRP A 114 -9.27 -16.25 -26.74
CA TRP A 114 -10.38 -16.97 -26.09
C TRP A 114 -9.94 -18.23 -25.35
N ASP A 115 -8.67 -18.60 -25.42
CA ASP A 115 -8.16 -19.76 -24.68
C ASP A 115 -8.18 -19.52 -23.18
N TRP A 116 -8.84 -20.43 -22.46
CA TRP A 116 -9.00 -20.32 -21.01
C TRP A 116 -7.69 -20.45 -20.24
N ASN A 117 -6.80 -21.33 -20.66
CA ASN A 117 -5.54 -21.56 -19.96
C ASN A 117 -4.66 -20.31 -20.03
N THR A 118 -4.57 -19.70 -21.20
CA THR A 118 -3.84 -18.46 -21.43
C THR A 118 -4.45 -17.31 -20.62
N ILE A 119 -5.78 -17.13 -20.65
CA ILE A 119 -6.46 -16.08 -19.88
C ILE A 119 -6.23 -16.27 -18.35
N LYS A 120 -6.26 -17.51 -17.87
CA LYS A 120 -5.96 -17.84 -16.48
C LYS A 120 -4.54 -17.46 -16.08
N VAL A 121 -3.56 -17.77 -16.92
CA VAL A 121 -2.16 -17.41 -16.69
C VAL A 121 -2.00 -15.89 -16.68
N LEU A 122 -2.58 -15.19 -17.65
CA LEU A 122 -2.55 -13.72 -17.70
C LEU A 122 -3.23 -13.10 -16.47
N PHE A 123 -4.32 -13.65 -15.98
CA PHE A 123 -4.94 -13.18 -14.73
C PHE A 123 -4.00 -13.33 -13.53
N ILE A 124 -3.32 -14.48 -13.40
CA ILE A 124 -2.37 -14.72 -12.33
C ILE A 124 -1.18 -13.76 -12.42
N LEU A 125 -0.69 -13.47 -13.63
CA LEU A 125 0.51 -12.63 -13.83
C LEU A 125 0.21 -11.13 -13.79
N LEU A 126 -0.96 -10.68 -14.20
CA LEU A 126 -1.27 -9.25 -14.37
C LEU A 126 -2.27 -8.71 -13.35
N VAL A 127 -3.21 -9.52 -12.89
CA VAL A 127 -4.26 -9.06 -11.97
C VAL A 127 -3.95 -9.41 -10.52
N CYS A 128 -3.53 -10.65 -10.25
CA CYS A 128 -3.23 -11.09 -8.89
C CYS A 128 -2.13 -10.25 -8.21
N PRO A 129 -1.00 -9.87 -8.86
CA PRO A 129 0.02 -9.05 -8.21
C PRO A 129 -0.48 -7.65 -7.82
N VAL A 130 -1.40 -7.07 -8.59
CA VAL A 130 -2.02 -5.78 -8.24
C VAL A 130 -2.87 -5.90 -6.98
N ILE A 131 -3.66 -6.98 -6.87
CA ILE A 131 -4.53 -7.23 -5.72
C ILE A 131 -3.71 -7.56 -4.47
N LEU A 132 -2.73 -8.44 -4.62
CA LEU A 132 -1.98 -9.04 -3.50
C LEU A 132 -0.73 -8.26 -3.12
N TYR A 133 -0.46 -7.12 -3.75
CA TYR A 133 0.72 -6.32 -3.43
C TYR A 133 0.76 -5.92 -1.95
N GLY A 134 1.84 -6.30 -1.25
CA GLY A 134 2.03 -6.05 0.17
C GLY A 134 1.05 -6.78 1.08
N CYS A 135 0.45 -7.89 0.62
CA CYS A 135 -0.54 -8.65 1.40
C CYS A 135 0.01 -9.18 2.72
N GLU A 136 1.31 -9.37 2.82
CA GLU A 136 2.02 -9.77 4.04
C GLU A 136 1.74 -8.81 5.21
N LEU A 137 1.49 -7.53 4.91
CA LEU A 137 1.24 -6.50 5.91
C LEU A 137 -0.23 -6.42 6.32
N TRP A 138 -1.14 -6.56 5.37
CA TRP A 138 -2.56 -6.25 5.59
C TRP A 138 -3.50 -7.46 5.60
N ALA A 139 -3.09 -8.59 5.04
CA ALA A 139 -3.99 -9.73 4.83
C ALA A 139 -4.53 -10.35 6.13
N SER A 140 -3.72 -10.38 7.19
CA SER A 140 -4.12 -10.89 8.51
C SER A 140 -5.11 -9.98 9.24
N SER A 141 -5.19 -8.71 8.86
CA SER A 141 -5.98 -7.68 9.55
C SER A 141 -7.36 -7.45 8.93
N ILE A 142 -7.65 -8.03 7.75
CA ILE A 142 -8.90 -7.81 7.05
C ILE A 142 -9.95 -8.87 7.39
N SER A 143 -11.22 -8.44 7.41
CA SER A 143 -12.35 -9.31 7.68
C SER A 143 -12.66 -10.28 6.53
N VAL A 144 -13.32 -11.38 6.84
CA VAL A 144 -13.80 -12.37 5.85
C VAL A 144 -14.66 -11.71 4.77
N SER A 145 -15.47 -10.70 5.12
CA SER A 145 -16.31 -9.99 4.16
C SER A 145 -15.48 -9.25 3.10
N LYS A 146 -14.33 -8.70 3.49
CA LYS A 146 -13.40 -8.02 2.58
C LYS A 146 -12.63 -9.01 1.70
N TRP A 147 -12.26 -10.17 2.22
CA TRP A 147 -11.74 -11.27 1.40
C TRP A 147 -12.73 -11.69 0.32
N LYS A 148 -14.03 -11.82 0.66
CA LYS A 148 -15.08 -12.11 -0.33
C LYS A 148 -15.19 -11.04 -1.42
N GLN A 149 -14.86 -9.79 -1.14
CA GLN A 149 -14.84 -8.73 -2.17
C GLN A 149 -13.68 -8.94 -3.17
N ILE A 150 -12.52 -9.38 -2.69
CA ILE A 150 -11.38 -9.74 -3.55
C ILE A 150 -11.72 -10.95 -4.42
N GLU A 151 -12.30 -11.99 -3.83
CA GLU A 151 -12.73 -13.19 -4.56
C GLU A 151 -13.75 -12.88 -5.68
N LYS A 152 -14.56 -11.84 -5.54
CA LYS A 152 -15.50 -11.41 -6.60
C LYS A 152 -14.79 -11.07 -7.91
N ILE A 153 -13.54 -10.60 -7.86
CA ILE A 153 -12.75 -10.28 -9.05
C ILE A 153 -12.48 -11.57 -9.84
N GLN A 154 -12.02 -12.61 -9.16
CA GLN A 154 -11.80 -13.92 -9.78
C GLN A 154 -13.11 -14.54 -10.28
N LYS A 155 -14.17 -14.51 -9.47
CA LYS A 155 -15.49 -15.00 -9.87
C LYS A 155 -15.99 -14.27 -11.13
N ARG A 156 -15.78 -12.96 -11.24
CA ARG A 156 -16.19 -12.18 -12.42
C ARG A 156 -15.47 -12.61 -13.68
N LEU A 157 -14.17 -12.96 -13.59
CA LEU A 157 -13.42 -13.53 -14.73
C LEU A 157 -14.08 -14.83 -15.20
N ILE A 158 -14.29 -15.78 -14.27
CA ILE A 158 -14.86 -17.10 -14.57
C ILE A 158 -16.25 -16.94 -15.19
N MET A 159 -17.13 -16.18 -14.56
CA MET A 159 -18.49 -15.94 -15.04
C MET A 159 -18.53 -15.32 -16.43
N SER A 160 -17.61 -14.39 -16.71
CA SER A 160 -17.57 -13.74 -18.03
C SER A 160 -17.11 -14.71 -19.12
N LYS A 161 -16.25 -15.67 -18.80
CA LYS A 161 -15.76 -16.68 -19.74
C LYS A 161 -16.83 -17.73 -20.06
N PHE A 162 -17.48 -18.25 -19.05
CA PHE A 162 -18.44 -19.35 -19.20
C PHE A 162 -19.88 -18.87 -19.43
N LYS A 163 -20.08 -17.55 -19.60
CA LYS A 163 -21.41 -16.92 -19.77
C LYS A 163 -22.42 -17.31 -18.67
N ILE A 164 -21.93 -17.61 -17.47
CA ILE A 164 -22.76 -17.98 -16.33
C ILE A 164 -23.50 -16.74 -15.83
N LYS A 165 -24.84 -16.72 -15.97
CA LYS A 165 -25.68 -15.72 -15.32
C LYS A 165 -26.02 -16.23 -13.92
N ILE A 166 -25.43 -15.66 -12.87
CA ILE A 166 -25.92 -15.92 -11.52
C ILE A 166 -27.12 -15.02 -11.28
N TRP A 167 -28.28 -15.61 -11.15
CA TRP A 167 -29.48 -14.95 -10.68
C TRP A 167 -29.32 -14.73 -9.18
N PHE A 168 -29.05 -13.50 -8.74
CA PHE A 168 -29.16 -13.15 -7.32
C PHE A 168 -30.64 -12.83 -7.07
N PRO A 169 -31.35 -13.57 -6.20
CA PRO A 169 -32.61 -13.07 -5.70
C PRO A 169 -32.30 -11.77 -4.96
N MET A 170 -32.84 -10.65 -5.45
CA MET A 170 -32.88 -9.41 -4.70
C MET A 170 -33.62 -9.74 -3.40
N ARG A 171 -32.94 -9.71 -2.28
CA ARG A 171 -33.61 -9.65 -1.00
C ARG A 171 -34.29 -8.28 -0.97
N SER A 172 -35.61 -8.31 -1.16
CA SER A 172 -36.47 -7.20 -0.79
C SER A 172 -36.21 -6.86 0.67
N CYS A 173 -35.95 -5.60 0.96
CA CYS A 173 -35.89 -5.00 2.29
C CYS A 173 -37.15 -5.26 3.08
#